data_4c2a8fa0d43dd1a12e566bb6f9986232
#
_entry.id   4c2a8fa0d43dd1a12e566bb6f9986232
#
_cell.length_a   1.000
_cell.length_b   1.000
_cell.length_c   1.000
_cell.angle_alpha   90.00
_cell.angle_beta   90.00
_cell.angle_gamma   90.00
#
_symmetry.space_group_name_H-M   'P 1'
#
loop_
_entity.id
_entity.type
_entity.pdbx_description
1 polymer ?
#
loop_
_entity_poly.entity_id
_entity_poly.type
_entity_poly.pdbx_seq_one_letter_code
_entity_poly.pdbx_strand_id
1 'polypeptide(L)'
;MKQTIKVLGGPLFVVLTWSMLTVISYFLSEACRLTTNFFLLFALTFLLYFGTMGYGFFYFHAFPSHRISPRYYRKKKFESLGFYNTLGVEFFRKRLINSPFKKLNQRVYLKGRKAYVEVFYEETKRSETSHLIGLLIGLFFHLMFMANNAFVALSCSVFFNLVMNLYPILLQRYNRIKIRP
;
A
#
# COMPACT_ATOMS: atom_id res chain seq x y z
N MET A 1 -7.58 30.65 -11.82
CA MET A 1 -6.24 30.47 -11.24
C MET A 1 -6.11 29.30 -10.26
N LYS A 2 -6.95 29.15 -9.21
CA LYS A 2 -6.89 28.00 -8.26
C LYS A 2 -7.15 26.63 -8.90
N GLN A 3 -8.00 26.52 -9.93
CA GLN A 3 -8.27 25.26 -10.64
C GLN A 3 -7.12 24.83 -11.56
N THR A 4 -6.45 25.77 -12.22
CA THR A 4 -5.31 25.50 -13.11
C THR A 4 -4.09 24.99 -12.35
N ILE A 5 -3.84 25.54 -11.15
CA ILE A 5 -2.75 25.06 -10.26
C ILE A 5 -3.00 23.62 -9.78
N LYS A 6 -4.26 23.22 -9.54
CA LYS A 6 -4.61 21.83 -9.19
C LYS A 6 -4.40 20.85 -10.35
N VAL A 7 -4.64 21.28 -11.59
CA VAL A 7 -4.51 20.42 -12.78
C VAL A 7 -3.05 20.17 -13.16
N LEU A 8 -2.19 21.17 -13.03
CA LEU A 8 -0.75 21.07 -13.34
C LEU A 8 0.08 20.51 -12.18
N GLY A 9 -0.33 20.75 -10.94
CA GLY A 9 0.38 20.28 -9.75
C GLY A 9 0.40 18.76 -9.60
N GLY A 10 -0.66 18.07 -10.03
CA GLY A 10 -0.76 16.62 -9.94
C GLY A 10 0.29 15.89 -10.79
N PRO A 11 0.36 16.13 -12.11
CA PRO A 11 1.36 15.51 -12.99
C PRO A 11 2.79 15.86 -12.59
N LEU A 12 3.08 17.13 -12.26
CA LEU A 12 4.40 17.55 -11.83
C LEU A 12 4.82 16.85 -10.53
N PHE A 13 3.93 16.77 -9.56
CA PHE A 13 4.16 16.05 -8.31
C PHE A 13 4.47 14.57 -8.56
N VAL A 14 3.73 13.91 -9.46
CA VAL A 14 3.97 12.51 -9.85
C VAL A 14 5.36 12.37 -10.48
N VAL A 15 5.71 13.21 -11.43
CA VAL A 15 7.03 13.18 -12.11
C VAL A 15 8.17 13.37 -11.10
N LEU A 16 8.09 14.40 -10.25
CA LEU A 16 9.11 14.67 -9.24
C LEU A 16 9.26 13.49 -8.27
N THR A 17 8.14 12.89 -7.86
CA THR A 17 8.17 11.74 -6.95
C THR A 17 8.78 10.51 -7.61
N TRP A 18 8.41 10.20 -8.85
CA TRP A 18 8.99 9.09 -9.59
C TRP A 18 10.49 9.29 -9.81
N SER A 19 10.92 10.50 -10.14
CA SER A 19 12.37 10.84 -10.26
C SER A 19 13.09 10.62 -8.93
N MET A 20 12.53 11.10 -7.82
CA MET A 20 13.09 10.90 -6.48
C MET A 20 13.15 9.41 -6.11
N LEU A 21 12.09 8.66 -6.35
CA LEU A 21 12.05 7.22 -6.08
C LEU A 21 13.07 6.45 -6.92
N THR A 22 13.29 6.84 -8.17
CA THR A 22 14.33 6.25 -9.04
C THR A 22 15.73 6.52 -8.49
N VAL A 23 16.01 7.75 -8.07
CA VAL A 23 17.30 8.10 -7.45
C VAL A 23 17.53 7.31 -6.16
N ILE A 24 16.52 7.25 -5.27
CA ILE A 24 16.61 6.48 -4.02
C ILE A 24 16.86 5.00 -4.30
N SER A 25 16.12 4.40 -5.26
CA SER A 25 16.29 2.99 -5.59
C SER A 25 17.66 2.68 -6.20
N TYR A 26 18.21 3.60 -6.99
CA TYR A 26 19.56 3.47 -7.52
C TYR A 26 20.60 3.47 -6.40
N PHE A 27 20.57 4.48 -5.52
CA PHE A 27 21.49 4.53 -4.37
C PHE A 27 21.34 3.34 -3.43
N LEU A 28 20.11 2.86 -3.22
CA LEU A 28 19.88 1.67 -2.41
C LEU A 28 20.43 0.41 -3.09
N SER A 29 20.30 0.30 -4.41
CA SER A 29 20.90 -0.79 -5.19
C SER A 29 22.42 -0.79 -5.10
N GLU A 30 23.06 0.39 -5.20
CA GLU A 30 24.51 0.52 -5.03
C GLU A 30 24.94 0.20 -3.60
N ALA A 31 24.20 0.68 -2.59
CA ALA A 31 24.46 0.30 -1.19
C ALA A 31 24.36 -1.23 -1.00
N CYS A 32 23.42 -1.89 -1.67
CA CYS A 32 23.27 -3.35 -1.63
C CYS A 32 24.45 -4.10 -2.28
N ARG A 33 25.14 -3.48 -3.23
CA ARG A 33 26.37 -4.05 -3.83
C ARG A 33 27.58 -3.89 -2.91
N LEU A 34 27.59 -2.79 -2.11
CA LEU A 34 28.71 -2.46 -1.22
C LEU A 34 28.64 -3.15 0.14
N THR A 35 27.46 -3.63 0.54
CA THR A 35 27.27 -4.29 1.84
C THR A 35 26.53 -5.62 1.72
N THR A 36 27.00 -6.63 2.43
CA THR A 36 26.32 -7.90 2.63
C THR A 36 25.56 -7.97 3.98
N ASN A 37 25.52 -6.86 4.72
CA ASN A 37 24.85 -6.81 6.00
C ASN A 37 23.33 -6.91 5.83
N PHE A 38 22.79 -8.10 6.04
CA PHE A 38 21.35 -8.37 5.91
C PHE A 38 20.48 -7.45 6.76
N PHE A 39 20.86 -7.17 8.00
CA PHE A 39 20.04 -6.34 8.90
C PHE A 39 19.95 -4.90 8.42
N LEU A 40 21.05 -4.36 7.89
CA LEU A 40 21.04 -3.01 7.30
C LEU A 40 20.15 -2.97 6.07
N LEU A 41 20.28 -3.93 5.15
CA LEU A 41 19.45 -4.01 3.94
C LEU A 41 17.97 -4.18 4.28
N PHE A 42 17.66 -5.02 5.27
CA PHE A 42 16.30 -5.23 5.75
C PHE A 42 15.71 -3.92 6.31
N ALA A 43 16.47 -3.20 7.16
CA ALA A 43 16.03 -1.94 7.75
C ALA A 43 15.81 -0.85 6.68
N LEU A 44 16.73 -0.69 5.74
CA LEU A 44 16.62 0.28 4.64
C LEU A 44 15.42 -0.04 3.74
N THR A 45 15.21 -1.32 3.41
CA THR A 45 14.06 -1.74 2.62
C THR A 45 12.75 -1.53 3.38
N PHE A 46 12.72 -1.79 4.69
CA PHE A 46 11.58 -1.49 5.54
C PHE A 46 11.22 0.00 5.51
N LEU A 47 12.21 0.88 5.69
CA LEU A 47 12.00 2.34 5.65
C LEU A 47 11.48 2.80 4.28
N LEU A 48 12.01 2.23 3.19
CA LEU A 48 11.52 2.50 1.84
C LEU A 48 10.03 2.18 1.70
N TYR A 49 9.61 0.98 2.14
CA TYR A 49 8.21 0.58 2.05
C TYR A 49 7.30 1.35 3.00
N PHE A 50 7.78 1.71 4.17
CA PHE A 50 7.06 2.60 5.07
C PHE A 50 6.82 3.99 4.41
N GLY A 51 7.82 4.51 3.70
CA GLY A 51 7.71 5.75 2.91
C GLY A 51 6.67 5.63 1.78
N THR A 52 6.63 4.51 1.06
CA THR A 52 5.63 4.30 -0.03
C THR A 52 4.20 4.28 0.50
N MET A 53 3.96 3.72 1.68
CA MET A 53 2.64 3.78 2.34
C MET A 53 2.26 5.23 2.67
N GLY A 54 3.17 6.01 3.25
CA GLY A 54 2.98 7.44 3.53
C GLY A 54 2.67 8.22 2.26
N TYR A 55 3.38 7.94 1.17
CA TYR A 55 3.14 8.55 -0.13
C TYR A 55 1.74 8.24 -0.67
N GLY A 56 1.31 6.98 -0.66
CA GLY A 56 -0.02 6.59 -1.12
C GLY A 56 -1.13 7.29 -0.34
N PHE A 57 -0.97 7.40 0.97
CA PHE A 57 -1.89 8.14 1.84
C PHE A 57 -1.91 9.63 1.50
N PHE A 58 -0.74 10.27 1.38
CA PHE A 58 -0.62 11.69 1.04
C PHE A 58 -1.21 12.00 -0.34
N TYR A 59 -0.86 11.20 -1.36
CA TYR A 59 -1.36 11.35 -2.72
C TYR A 59 -2.89 11.34 -2.76
N PHE A 60 -3.51 10.40 -2.06
CA PHE A 60 -4.96 10.29 -2.02
C PHE A 60 -5.63 11.52 -1.41
N HIS A 61 -5.02 12.11 -0.35
CA HIS A 61 -5.55 13.31 0.31
C HIS A 61 -5.31 14.57 -0.50
N ALA A 62 -4.16 14.68 -1.16
CA ALA A 62 -3.82 15.83 -2.01
C ALA A 62 -4.63 15.87 -3.31
N PHE A 63 -4.95 14.70 -3.88
CA PHE A 63 -5.60 14.58 -5.20
C PHE A 63 -6.88 13.71 -5.15
N PRO A 64 -7.92 14.15 -4.43
CA PRO A 64 -9.15 13.35 -4.26
C PRO A 64 -9.94 13.13 -5.57
N SER A 65 -9.65 13.89 -6.63
CA SER A 65 -10.25 13.73 -7.96
C SER A 65 -9.72 12.52 -8.75
N HIS A 66 -8.52 12.02 -8.41
CA HIS A 66 -7.90 10.86 -9.05
C HIS A 66 -8.42 9.55 -8.42
N ARG A 67 -9.72 9.33 -8.47
CA ARG A 67 -10.36 8.12 -7.91
C ARG A 67 -10.32 6.99 -8.91
N ILE A 68 -10.00 5.80 -8.42
CA ILE A 68 -10.14 4.57 -9.21
C ILE A 68 -11.62 4.34 -9.50
N SER A 69 -11.92 3.81 -10.70
CA SER A 69 -13.29 3.50 -11.10
C SER A 69 -14.05 2.69 -10.04
N PRO A 70 -15.32 3.03 -9.72
CA PRO A 70 -16.14 2.26 -8.79
C PRO A 70 -16.26 0.77 -9.14
N ARG A 71 -16.10 0.42 -10.43
CA ARG A 71 -16.11 -0.98 -10.90
C ARG A 71 -14.95 -1.81 -10.32
N TYR A 72 -13.82 -1.18 -10.02
CA TYR A 72 -12.65 -1.83 -9.41
C TYR A 72 -12.98 -2.38 -8.02
N TYR A 73 -13.73 -1.63 -7.22
CA TYR A 73 -14.05 -2.00 -5.82
C TYR A 73 -15.21 -2.99 -5.69
N ARG A 74 -15.91 -3.33 -6.79
CA ARG A 74 -17.00 -4.29 -6.77
C ARG A 74 -16.46 -5.69 -6.44
N LYS A 75 -17.22 -6.45 -5.62
CA LYS A 75 -16.98 -7.87 -5.34
C LYS A 75 -16.89 -8.64 -6.67
N LYS A 76 -15.84 -9.42 -6.83
CA LYS A 76 -15.68 -10.33 -7.97
C LYS A 76 -16.35 -11.67 -7.67
N LYS A 77 -16.70 -12.43 -8.72
CA LYS A 77 -17.42 -13.71 -8.58
C LYS A 77 -16.70 -14.73 -7.68
N PHE A 78 -15.36 -14.74 -7.72
CA PHE A 78 -14.55 -15.67 -6.93
C PHE A 78 -14.30 -15.18 -5.48
N GLU A 79 -14.56 -13.91 -5.20
CA GLU A 79 -14.30 -13.33 -3.88
C GLU A 79 -15.35 -13.80 -2.87
N SER A 80 -14.93 -14.56 -1.88
CA SER A 80 -15.74 -15.02 -0.75
C SER A 80 -14.95 -14.90 0.55
N LEU A 81 -15.61 -14.94 1.69
CA LEU A 81 -14.91 -14.98 2.98
C LEU A 81 -14.00 -16.21 3.09
N GLY A 82 -14.47 -17.37 2.55
CA GLY A 82 -13.67 -18.59 2.51
C GLY A 82 -12.38 -18.40 1.70
N PHE A 83 -12.47 -17.80 0.50
CA PHE A 83 -11.30 -17.50 -0.33
C PHE A 83 -10.24 -16.66 0.42
N TYR A 84 -10.67 -15.59 1.11
CA TYR A 84 -9.74 -14.75 1.87
C TYR A 84 -9.20 -15.46 3.13
N ASN A 85 -9.97 -16.35 3.74
CA ASN A 85 -9.49 -17.14 4.89
C ASN A 85 -8.41 -18.14 4.47
N THR A 86 -8.52 -18.77 3.29
CA THR A 86 -7.46 -19.64 2.73
C THR A 86 -6.17 -18.86 2.47
N LEU A 87 -6.25 -17.58 2.11
CA LEU A 87 -5.10 -16.69 1.94
C LEU A 87 -4.53 -16.16 3.26
N GLY A 88 -5.06 -16.58 4.42
CA GLY A 88 -4.58 -16.15 5.73
C GLY A 88 -4.96 -14.72 6.12
N VAL A 89 -5.90 -14.08 5.42
CA VAL A 89 -6.30 -12.68 5.66
C VAL A 89 -6.88 -12.49 7.07
N GLU A 90 -7.66 -13.45 7.58
CA GLU A 90 -8.19 -13.37 8.95
C GLU A 90 -7.08 -13.50 10.00
N PHE A 91 -6.06 -14.32 9.77
CA PHE A 91 -4.87 -14.38 10.62
C PHE A 91 -4.13 -13.04 10.62
N PHE A 92 -3.87 -12.47 9.44
CA PHE A 92 -3.24 -11.15 9.30
C PHE A 92 -4.05 -10.07 10.05
N ARG A 93 -5.38 -10.06 9.89
CA ARG A 93 -6.28 -9.15 10.60
C ARG A 93 -6.13 -9.25 12.12
N LYS A 94 -6.15 -10.48 12.66
CA LYS A 94 -5.97 -10.71 14.11
C LYS A 94 -4.64 -10.20 14.62
N ARG A 95 -3.55 -10.42 13.87
CA ARG A 95 -2.22 -9.91 14.22
C ARG A 95 -2.18 -8.38 14.20
N LEU A 96 -2.76 -7.77 13.18
CA LEU A 96 -2.81 -6.32 13.04
C LEU A 96 -3.59 -5.65 14.19
N ILE A 97 -4.74 -6.20 14.58
CA ILE A 97 -5.57 -5.69 15.69
C ILE A 97 -4.84 -5.78 17.03
N ASN A 98 -3.99 -6.78 17.22
CA ASN A 98 -3.23 -7.00 18.45
C ASN A 98 -1.85 -6.32 18.43
N SER A 99 -1.52 -5.58 17.37
CA SER A 99 -0.26 -4.86 17.22
C SER A 99 -0.38 -3.38 17.61
N PRO A 100 0.75 -2.67 17.82
CA PRO A 100 0.76 -1.21 18.00
C PRO A 100 0.08 -0.44 16.87
N PHE A 101 0.03 -1.01 15.65
CA PHE A 101 -0.65 -0.45 14.49
C PHE A 101 -2.17 -0.31 14.65
N LYS A 102 -2.77 -0.92 15.69
CA LYS A 102 -4.18 -0.71 16.05
C LYS A 102 -4.53 0.77 16.20
N LYS A 103 -3.62 1.55 16.78
CA LYS A 103 -3.84 3.00 16.99
C LYS A 103 -3.91 3.78 15.67
N LEU A 104 -3.14 3.39 14.66
CA LEU A 104 -3.13 4.02 13.33
C LEU A 104 -4.42 3.72 12.54
N ASN A 105 -5.08 2.59 12.83
CA ASN A 105 -6.25 2.10 12.12
C ASN A 105 -7.57 2.25 12.90
N GLN A 106 -7.62 3.08 13.95
CA GLN A 106 -8.81 3.20 14.81
C GLN A 106 -10.09 3.59 14.06
N ARG A 107 -9.98 4.32 12.94
CA ARG A 107 -11.12 4.70 12.09
C ARG A 107 -11.70 3.53 11.30
N VAL A 108 -10.96 2.43 11.19
CA VAL A 108 -11.29 1.24 10.37
C VAL A 108 -12.01 0.16 11.20
N TYR A 109 -12.25 0.39 12.48
CA TYR A 109 -12.97 -0.57 13.34
C TYR A 109 -14.45 -0.18 13.49
N LEU A 110 -15.33 -1.09 13.07
CA LEU A 110 -16.77 -0.96 13.20
C LEU A 110 -17.18 -0.74 14.67
N LYS A 111 -17.68 0.44 14.97
CA LYS A 111 -18.32 0.78 16.24
C LYS A 111 -19.85 0.71 16.09
N GLY A 112 -20.39 -0.46 15.73
CA GLY A 112 -21.77 -0.89 16.00
C GLY A 112 -22.97 -0.09 15.45
N ARG A 113 -22.82 1.05 14.74
CA ARG A 113 -23.94 1.87 14.23
C ARG A 113 -24.01 1.83 12.69
N LYS A 114 -25.24 1.76 12.12
CA LYS A 114 -25.47 1.76 10.65
C LYS A 114 -24.78 2.92 9.92
N ALA A 115 -24.76 4.13 10.51
CA ALA A 115 -24.08 5.29 9.95
C ALA A 115 -22.55 5.09 9.79
N TYR A 116 -21.94 4.23 10.60
CA TYR A 116 -20.52 3.90 10.49
C TYR A 116 -20.19 2.93 9.37
N VAL A 117 -21.16 2.13 8.91
CA VAL A 117 -20.95 1.14 7.83
C VAL A 117 -20.58 1.85 6.54
N GLU A 118 -21.27 2.94 6.19
CA GLU A 118 -21.01 3.70 4.97
C GLU A 118 -19.63 4.41 5.04
N VAL A 119 -19.36 5.07 6.14
CA VAL A 119 -18.06 5.72 6.37
C VAL A 119 -16.93 4.68 6.32
N PHE A 120 -17.12 3.54 6.97
CA PHE A 120 -16.16 2.44 6.95
C PHE A 120 -15.95 1.89 5.54
N TYR A 121 -17.02 1.72 4.76
CA TYR A 121 -16.95 1.26 3.38
C TYR A 121 -16.11 2.19 2.50
N GLU A 122 -16.29 3.51 2.61
CA GLU A 122 -15.48 4.50 1.90
C GLU A 122 -14.01 4.51 2.38
N GLU A 123 -13.78 4.39 3.68
CA GLU A 123 -12.41 4.30 4.23
C GLU A 123 -11.68 3.04 3.75
N THR A 124 -12.38 1.89 3.58
CA THR A 124 -11.76 0.69 3.00
C THR A 124 -11.31 0.92 1.56
N LYS A 125 -12.07 1.66 0.74
CA LYS A 125 -11.67 2.01 -0.64
C LYS A 125 -10.44 2.92 -0.64
N ARG A 126 -10.42 3.93 0.23
CA ARG A 126 -9.29 4.85 0.37
C ARG A 126 -8.01 4.11 0.74
N SER A 127 -8.11 3.28 1.77
CA SER A 127 -6.98 2.46 2.23
C SER A 127 -6.50 1.51 1.14
N GLU A 128 -7.40 0.80 0.45
CA GLU A 128 -7.05 -0.09 -0.66
C GLU A 128 -6.31 0.67 -1.76
N THR A 129 -6.80 1.87 -2.15
CA THR A 129 -6.14 2.69 -3.18
C THR A 129 -4.73 3.09 -2.78
N SER A 130 -4.55 3.53 -1.53
CA SER A 130 -3.22 3.91 -1.02
C SER A 130 -2.23 2.74 -1.08
N HIS A 131 -2.67 1.56 -0.65
CA HIS A 131 -1.84 0.35 -0.71
C HIS A 131 -1.64 -0.16 -2.14
N LEU A 132 -2.60 0.05 -3.06
CA LEU A 132 -2.42 -0.28 -4.48
C LEU A 132 -1.33 0.59 -5.11
N ILE A 133 -1.30 1.88 -4.81
CA ILE A 133 -0.22 2.78 -5.24
C ILE A 133 1.12 2.28 -4.69
N GLY A 134 1.18 1.97 -3.39
CA GLY A 134 2.37 1.40 -2.77
C GLY A 134 2.82 0.07 -3.39
N LEU A 135 1.87 -0.81 -3.74
CA LEU A 135 2.13 -2.07 -4.42
C LEU A 135 2.80 -1.85 -5.79
N LEU A 136 2.28 -0.91 -6.58
CA LEU A 136 2.81 -0.59 -7.91
C LEU A 136 4.21 0.02 -7.82
N ILE A 137 4.44 0.92 -6.87
CA ILE A 137 5.78 1.47 -6.59
C ILE A 137 6.72 0.34 -6.17
N GLY A 138 6.26 -0.58 -5.32
CA GLY A 138 7.03 -1.73 -4.89
C GLY A 138 7.43 -2.65 -6.06
N LEU A 139 6.53 -2.88 -7.03
CA LEU A 139 6.86 -3.63 -8.25
C LEU A 139 7.95 -2.92 -9.08
N PHE A 140 7.93 -1.60 -9.15
CA PHE A 140 9.00 -0.84 -9.78
C PHE A 140 10.35 -1.08 -9.07
N PHE A 141 10.39 -1.09 -7.73
CA PHE A 141 11.62 -1.41 -6.99
C PHE A 141 12.09 -2.85 -7.24
N HIS A 142 11.18 -3.82 -7.38
CA HIS A 142 11.57 -5.19 -7.74
C HIS A 142 12.32 -5.22 -9.07
N LEU A 143 11.82 -4.51 -10.09
CA LEU A 143 12.51 -4.42 -11.39
C LEU A 143 13.89 -3.75 -11.27
N MET A 144 14.00 -2.69 -10.48
CA MET A 144 15.27 -1.98 -10.26
C MET A 144 16.29 -2.87 -9.53
N PHE A 145 15.89 -3.57 -8.46
CA PHE A 145 16.78 -4.47 -7.73
C PHE A 145 17.19 -5.69 -8.58
N MET A 146 16.28 -6.21 -9.39
CA MET A 146 16.58 -7.30 -10.32
C MET A 146 17.58 -6.86 -11.39
N ALA A 147 17.39 -5.69 -12.01
CA ALA A 147 18.28 -5.13 -13.01
C ALA A 147 19.71 -4.87 -12.49
N ASN A 148 19.84 -4.59 -11.20
CA ASN A 148 21.14 -4.35 -10.54
C ASN A 148 21.69 -5.60 -9.82
N ASN A 149 21.11 -6.79 -10.01
CA ASN A 149 21.51 -8.04 -9.35
C ASN A 149 21.52 -7.96 -7.80
N ALA A 150 20.72 -7.06 -7.22
CA ALA A 150 20.61 -6.86 -5.78
C ALA A 150 19.61 -7.85 -5.14
N PHE A 151 19.87 -9.15 -5.20
CA PHE A 151 18.91 -10.21 -4.85
C PHE A 151 18.47 -10.20 -3.39
N VAL A 152 19.35 -9.82 -2.46
CA VAL A 152 18.98 -9.69 -1.03
C VAL A 152 17.95 -8.58 -0.84
N ALA A 153 18.20 -7.39 -1.42
CA ALA A 153 17.24 -6.29 -1.39
C ALA A 153 15.94 -6.64 -2.11
N LEU A 154 16.03 -7.36 -3.23
CA LEU A 154 14.85 -7.86 -3.94
C LEU A 154 14.00 -8.77 -3.03
N SER A 155 14.63 -9.72 -2.33
CA SER A 155 13.91 -10.63 -1.43
C SER A 155 13.24 -9.88 -0.27
N CYS A 156 13.94 -8.94 0.37
CA CYS A 156 13.36 -8.07 1.39
C CYS A 156 12.22 -7.21 0.83
N SER A 157 12.41 -6.66 -0.37
CA SER A 157 11.43 -5.83 -1.08
C SER A 157 10.16 -6.60 -1.40
N VAL A 158 10.26 -7.83 -1.91
CA VAL A 158 9.10 -8.71 -2.15
C VAL A 158 8.36 -8.97 -0.85
N PHE A 159 9.07 -9.34 0.22
CA PHE A 159 8.48 -9.58 1.52
C PHE A 159 7.69 -8.35 2.04
N PHE A 160 8.30 -7.16 2.04
CA PHE A 160 7.62 -5.96 2.52
C PHE A 160 6.46 -5.56 1.61
N ASN A 161 6.58 -5.71 0.29
CA ASN A 161 5.48 -5.40 -0.62
C ASN A 161 4.26 -6.30 -0.38
N LEU A 162 4.49 -7.58 -0.10
CA LEU A 162 3.42 -8.51 0.28
C LEU A 162 2.77 -8.08 1.60
N VAL A 163 3.55 -7.88 2.66
CA VAL A 163 3.04 -7.63 4.01
C VAL A 163 2.43 -6.24 4.15
N MET A 164 3.07 -5.20 3.57
CA MET A 164 2.68 -3.80 3.79
C MET A 164 1.72 -3.26 2.71
N ASN A 165 1.60 -3.93 1.55
CA ASN A 165 0.71 -3.48 0.48
C ASN A 165 -0.31 -4.54 0.08
N LEU A 166 0.11 -5.75 -0.33
CA LEU A 166 -0.82 -6.74 -0.83
C LEU A 166 -1.79 -7.24 0.26
N TYR A 167 -1.29 -7.65 1.43
CA TYR A 167 -2.17 -8.11 2.51
C TYR A 167 -3.16 -7.05 3.01
N PRO A 168 -2.79 -5.77 3.18
CA PRO A 168 -3.75 -4.70 3.44
C PRO A 168 -4.82 -4.56 2.35
N ILE A 169 -4.48 -4.67 1.06
CA ILE A 169 -5.48 -4.65 -0.04
C ILE A 169 -6.49 -5.80 0.14
N LEU A 170 -6.00 -7.02 0.35
CA LEU A 170 -6.85 -8.20 0.58
C LEU A 170 -7.73 -8.02 1.83
N LEU A 171 -7.19 -7.44 2.89
CA LEU A 171 -7.93 -7.15 4.12
C LEU A 171 -9.06 -6.13 3.89
N GLN A 172 -8.84 -5.08 3.09
CA GLN A 172 -9.89 -4.12 2.79
C GLN A 172 -11.03 -4.76 1.97
N ARG A 173 -10.69 -5.63 1.02
CA ARG A 173 -11.68 -6.41 0.26
C ARG A 173 -12.45 -7.37 1.14
N TYR A 174 -11.76 -8.13 1.99
CA TYR A 174 -12.37 -9.00 3.00
C TYR A 174 -13.35 -8.23 3.91
N ASN A 175 -12.94 -7.06 4.41
CA ASN A 175 -13.77 -6.22 5.26
C ASN A 175 -15.05 -5.78 4.54
N ARG A 176 -14.96 -5.37 3.26
CA ARG A 176 -16.15 -4.98 2.47
C ARG A 176 -17.15 -6.13 2.27
N ILE A 177 -16.67 -7.34 2.00
CA ILE A 177 -17.53 -8.51 1.87
C ILE A 177 -18.21 -8.83 3.20
N LYS A 178 -17.49 -8.68 4.32
CA LYS A 178 -18.03 -8.96 5.66
C LYS A 178 -19.16 -8.00 6.07
N ILE A 179 -19.11 -6.76 5.62
CA ILE A 179 -20.14 -5.74 5.97
C ILE A 179 -21.28 -5.67 4.96
N ARG A 180 -21.05 -6.11 3.72
CA ARG A 180 -22.05 -6.17 2.63
C ARG A 180 -21.86 -7.51 1.88
N PRO A 181 -22.41 -8.61 2.42
CA PRO A 181 -22.26 -9.96 1.86
C PRO A 181 -22.85 -10.10 0.45
#